data_89f5ce58d29e000bb6259f9212b07993
#
_entry.id   89f5ce58d29e000bb6259f9212b07993
#
_cell.length_a   1.000
_cell.length_b   1.000
_cell.length_c   1.000
_cell.angle_alpha   90.00
_cell.angle_beta   90.00
_cell.angle_gamma   90.00
#
_symmetry.space_group_name_H-M   'P 1'
#
loop_
_entity.id
_entity.type
_entity.pdbx_description
1 polymer ?
#
loop_
_entity_poly.entity_id
_entity_poly.type
_entity_poly.pdbx_seq_one_letter_code
_entity_poly.pdbx_strand_id
1 'polypeptide(L)'
;MGVRLKGSDRYAPMLEKKEGRRCWTLLYRDNSDNPKEKYHMDILPSVVDGKYVERMTRLFSESFSAQTIDRISIRITDKEAEDYATSTCKEEWLKSNPDGYALWFANRCKADESVKLMAEAIVPIEKYNKDKTVLQRIVQILKRHRDMMFRYDTDDKPISIIITTLAARAYNGEKNLLEGLVNVIENMEKSIIKNDKG
;
A
#
# COMPACT_ATOMS: atom_id res chain seq x y z
N MET A 1 17.05 -12.22 6.45
CA MET A 1 17.11 -10.90 5.78
C MET A 1 17.89 -9.90 6.64
N GLY A 2 17.46 -9.57 7.84
CA GLY A 2 18.06 -8.54 8.67
C GLY A 2 19.56 -8.72 8.94
N VAL A 3 20.01 -9.93 9.26
CA VAL A 3 21.44 -10.24 9.44
C VAL A 3 22.27 -9.88 8.21
N ARG A 4 21.78 -10.17 7.01
CA ARG A 4 22.46 -9.84 5.75
C ARG A 4 22.51 -8.33 5.49
N LEU A 5 21.45 -7.61 5.81
CA LEU A 5 21.43 -6.15 5.67
C LEU A 5 22.41 -5.47 6.65
N LYS A 6 22.39 -5.91 7.92
CA LYS A 6 23.30 -5.42 8.98
C LYS A 6 24.76 -5.76 8.72
N GLY A 7 25.03 -6.89 8.07
CA GLY A 7 26.39 -7.32 7.71
C GLY A 7 26.88 -6.80 6.35
N SER A 8 26.13 -5.94 5.67
CA SER A 8 26.53 -5.38 4.37
C SER A 8 27.14 -4.00 4.52
N ASP A 9 28.38 -3.82 4.06
CA ASP A 9 29.07 -2.51 4.07
C ASP A 9 28.26 -1.42 3.35
N ARG A 10 27.48 -1.81 2.34
CA ARG A 10 26.64 -0.89 1.57
C ARG A 10 25.35 -0.53 2.29
N TYR A 11 24.64 -1.52 2.86
CA TYR A 11 23.27 -1.31 3.36
C TYR A 11 23.21 -1.03 4.86
N ALA A 12 24.18 -1.51 5.65
CA ALA A 12 24.18 -1.28 7.08
C ALA A 12 24.12 0.21 7.48
N PRO A 13 24.88 1.12 6.81
CA PRO A 13 24.81 2.56 7.13
C PRO A 13 23.48 3.22 6.73
N MET A 14 22.70 2.58 5.86
CA MET A 14 21.43 3.10 5.36
C MET A 14 20.24 2.60 6.17
N LEU A 15 20.42 1.64 7.06
CA LEU A 15 19.33 1.10 7.86
C LEU A 15 18.83 2.13 8.86
N GLU A 16 17.51 2.32 8.90
CA GLU A 16 16.87 3.14 9.91
C GLU A 16 17.16 2.57 11.31
N LYS A 17 17.53 3.45 12.26
CA LYS A 17 17.91 3.04 13.62
C LYS A 17 16.77 2.38 14.38
N LYS A 18 15.54 2.91 14.21
CA LYS A 18 14.32 2.31 14.79
C LYS A 18 13.75 1.34 13.78
N GLU A 19 13.99 0.06 14.00
CA GLU A 19 13.45 -0.97 13.12
C GLU A 19 11.91 -1.00 13.14
N GLY A 20 11.32 -0.98 11.96
CA GLY A 20 9.89 -1.21 11.82
C GLY A 20 9.50 -2.65 12.22
N ARG A 21 8.32 -2.83 12.76
CA ARG A 21 7.81 -4.14 13.23
C ARG A 21 7.83 -5.22 12.14
N ARG A 22 7.52 -4.87 10.88
CA ARG A 22 7.34 -5.83 9.79
C ARG A 22 8.31 -5.65 8.63
N CYS A 23 9.05 -4.56 8.59
CA CYS A 23 9.97 -4.21 7.50
C CYS A 23 11.34 -3.80 8.02
N TRP A 24 12.30 -3.73 7.12
CA TRP A 24 13.55 -3.01 7.28
C TRP A 24 13.50 -1.80 6.36
N THR A 25 13.73 -0.62 6.91
CA THR A 25 13.71 0.62 6.16
C THR A 25 15.13 1.04 5.82
N LEU A 26 15.41 1.24 4.52
CA LEU A 26 16.65 1.82 4.03
C LEU A 26 16.43 3.29 3.73
N LEU A 27 17.23 4.16 4.34
CA LEU A 27 17.19 5.60 4.15
C LEU A 27 18.20 5.99 3.06
N TYR A 28 17.73 6.64 2.01
CA TYR A 28 18.57 7.10 0.90
C TYR A 28 18.73 8.61 0.98
N ARG A 29 19.99 9.06 0.79
CA ARG A 29 20.36 10.48 0.86
C ARG A 29 19.89 11.18 2.14
N ASP A 30 19.89 10.47 3.27
CA ASP A 30 19.43 11.00 4.55
C ASP A 30 20.24 12.22 5.01
N ASN A 31 21.52 12.31 4.59
CA ASN A 31 22.43 13.42 4.85
C ASN A 31 22.27 14.60 3.87
N SER A 32 21.35 14.54 2.89
CA SER A 32 21.12 15.67 1.98
C SER A 32 20.43 16.83 2.69
N ASP A 33 20.87 18.05 2.45
CA ASP A 33 20.21 19.26 2.93
C ASP A 33 18.88 19.53 2.21
N ASN A 34 18.65 18.89 1.05
CA ASN A 34 17.43 19.02 0.29
C ASN A 34 16.42 17.92 0.66
N PRO A 35 15.31 18.23 1.36
CA PRO A 35 14.31 17.24 1.77
C PRO A 35 13.67 16.50 0.58
N LYS A 36 13.66 17.09 -0.63
CA LYS A 36 13.10 16.48 -1.83
C LYS A 36 13.97 15.36 -2.41
N GLU A 37 15.19 15.26 -1.97
CA GLU A 37 16.12 14.21 -2.38
C GLU A 37 16.13 13.01 -1.45
N LYS A 38 15.57 13.16 -0.25
CA LYS A 38 15.45 12.08 0.74
C LYS A 38 14.32 11.15 0.36
N TYR A 39 14.60 9.87 0.33
CA TYR A 39 13.58 8.83 0.17
C TYR A 39 13.97 7.59 0.97
N HIS A 40 13.01 6.75 1.23
CA HIS A 40 13.23 5.49 1.92
C HIS A 40 12.64 4.32 1.12
N MET A 41 13.13 3.13 1.41
CA MET A 41 12.64 1.88 0.86
C MET A 41 12.36 0.91 2.02
N ASP A 42 11.14 0.46 2.12
CA ASP A 42 10.73 -0.58 3.06
C ASP A 42 10.89 -1.96 2.42
N ILE A 43 11.65 -2.82 3.08
CA ILE A 43 11.85 -4.22 2.68
C ILE A 43 11.01 -5.08 3.61
N LEU A 44 9.92 -5.62 3.07
CA LEU A 44 8.99 -6.49 3.77
C LEU A 44 9.19 -7.94 3.29
N PRO A 45 9.84 -8.81 4.09
CA PRO A 45 9.97 -10.22 3.73
C PRO A 45 8.61 -10.89 3.69
N SER A 46 8.36 -11.59 2.60
CA SER A 46 7.09 -12.28 2.38
C SER A 46 7.30 -13.63 1.73
N VAL A 47 6.32 -14.50 1.92
CA VAL A 47 6.27 -15.82 1.28
C VAL A 47 4.98 -15.92 0.49
N VAL A 48 5.10 -16.37 -0.74
CA VAL A 48 3.99 -16.70 -1.61
C VAL A 48 3.78 -18.21 -1.65
N ASP A 49 2.56 -18.62 -1.89
CA ASP A 49 2.25 -20.00 -2.20
C ASP A 49 2.66 -20.33 -3.65
N GLY A 50 3.04 -21.58 -3.93
CA GLY A 50 3.52 -22.00 -5.25
C GLY A 50 2.55 -21.80 -6.41
N LYS A 51 1.25 -21.56 -6.13
CA LYS A 51 0.22 -21.24 -7.13
C LYS A 51 -0.07 -19.74 -7.25
N TYR A 52 0.71 -18.90 -6.61
CA TYR A 52 0.47 -17.44 -6.60
C TYR A 52 0.46 -16.85 -8.01
N VAL A 53 1.47 -17.15 -8.82
CA VAL A 53 1.59 -16.64 -10.19
C VAL A 53 0.43 -17.14 -11.06
N GLU A 54 0.05 -18.43 -10.95
CA GLU A 54 -1.09 -19.00 -11.67
C GLU A 54 -2.39 -18.27 -11.31
N ARG A 55 -2.61 -18.01 -10.02
CA ARG A 55 -3.79 -17.28 -9.55
C ARG A 55 -3.80 -15.84 -10.01
N MET A 56 -2.66 -15.16 -9.98
CA MET A 56 -2.52 -13.81 -10.54
C MET A 56 -2.89 -13.81 -12.03
N THR A 57 -2.37 -14.73 -12.83
CA THR A 57 -2.68 -14.80 -14.25
C THR A 57 -4.18 -15.03 -14.50
N ARG A 58 -4.84 -15.88 -13.72
CA ARG A 58 -6.29 -16.11 -13.83
C ARG A 58 -7.11 -14.87 -13.45
N LEU A 59 -6.69 -14.10 -12.45
CA LEU A 59 -7.35 -12.85 -12.07
C LEU A 59 -7.47 -11.85 -13.21
N PHE A 60 -6.50 -11.83 -14.11
CA PHE A 60 -6.52 -10.94 -15.27
C PHE A 60 -7.42 -11.42 -16.41
N SER A 61 -7.77 -12.70 -16.43
CA SER A 61 -8.65 -13.30 -17.44
C SER A 61 -10.11 -13.47 -16.98
N GLU A 62 -10.37 -13.38 -15.67
CA GLU A 62 -11.69 -13.60 -15.06
C GLU A 62 -12.22 -12.33 -14.39
N SER A 63 -13.53 -12.27 -14.17
CA SER A 63 -14.15 -11.16 -13.43
C SER A 63 -13.69 -11.12 -11.97
N PHE A 64 -13.32 -9.93 -11.49
CA PHE A 64 -12.83 -9.71 -10.13
C PHE A 64 -13.90 -10.00 -9.08
N SER A 65 -13.82 -11.14 -8.42
CA SER A 65 -14.58 -11.40 -7.22
C SER A 65 -13.74 -11.18 -5.95
N ALA A 66 -14.38 -10.82 -4.84
CA ALA A 66 -13.70 -10.68 -3.55
C ALA A 66 -12.95 -11.96 -3.14
N GLN A 67 -13.54 -13.13 -3.45
CA GLN A 67 -12.93 -14.44 -3.17
C GLN A 67 -11.66 -14.68 -4.00
N THR A 68 -11.67 -14.24 -5.26
CA THR A 68 -10.51 -14.38 -6.17
C THR A 68 -9.37 -13.47 -5.71
N ILE A 69 -9.68 -12.24 -5.29
CA ILE A 69 -8.72 -11.28 -4.72
C ILE A 69 -8.05 -11.84 -3.45
N ASP A 70 -8.82 -12.49 -2.56
CA ASP A 70 -8.25 -13.06 -1.33
C ASP A 70 -7.24 -14.20 -1.60
N ARG A 71 -7.39 -14.94 -2.68
CA ARG A 71 -6.50 -16.03 -3.07
C ARG A 71 -5.08 -15.61 -3.44
N ILE A 72 -4.85 -14.34 -3.75
CA ILE A 72 -3.52 -13.76 -4.05
C ILE A 72 -2.83 -13.16 -2.83
N SER A 73 -3.33 -13.43 -1.63
CA SER A 73 -2.67 -12.98 -0.42
C SER A 73 -1.30 -13.63 -0.21
N ILE A 74 -0.40 -12.87 0.39
CA ILE A 74 0.94 -13.30 0.80
C ILE A 74 1.01 -13.43 2.31
N ARG A 75 2.00 -14.12 2.81
CA ARG A 75 2.31 -14.22 4.22
C ARG A 75 3.52 -13.39 4.55
N ILE A 76 3.44 -12.61 5.62
CA ILE A 76 4.49 -11.68 6.05
C ILE A 76 4.92 -12.00 7.47
N THR A 77 6.18 -11.71 7.78
CA THR A 77 6.73 -11.88 9.12
C THR A 77 6.37 -10.70 10.03
N ASP A 78 6.35 -10.95 11.34
CA ASP A 78 6.18 -9.95 12.37
C ASP A 78 7.27 -10.11 13.41
N LYS A 79 8.17 -9.11 13.54
CA LYS A 79 9.33 -9.19 14.46
C LYS A 79 8.94 -9.16 15.95
N GLU A 80 7.72 -8.74 16.25
CA GLU A 80 7.18 -8.73 17.62
C GLU A 80 6.41 -10.03 17.96
N ALA A 81 6.27 -10.96 17.01
CA ALA A 81 5.70 -12.27 17.31
C ALA A 81 6.68 -13.06 18.18
N GLU A 82 6.17 -13.73 19.22
CA GLU A 82 6.97 -14.51 20.16
C GLU A 82 7.78 -15.61 19.47
N ASP A 83 7.24 -16.17 18.42
CA ASP A 83 7.82 -17.24 17.60
C ASP A 83 8.57 -16.77 16.35
N TYR A 84 8.81 -15.45 16.20
CA TYR A 84 9.43 -14.86 14.99
C TYR A 84 10.73 -15.56 14.54
N ALA A 85 11.56 -15.98 15.49
CA ALA A 85 12.86 -16.60 15.21
C ALA A 85 12.76 -18.11 14.95
N THR A 86 11.66 -18.77 15.35
CA THR A 86 11.52 -20.21 15.40
C THR A 86 10.40 -20.77 14.54
N SER A 87 9.35 -19.97 14.26
CA SER A 87 8.22 -20.42 13.46
C SER A 87 8.64 -20.72 12.00
N THR A 88 8.37 -21.94 11.57
CA THR A 88 8.51 -22.40 10.19
C THR A 88 7.16 -22.63 9.51
N CYS A 89 6.06 -22.51 10.25
CA CYS A 89 4.70 -22.68 9.78
C CYS A 89 4.19 -21.37 9.17
N LYS A 90 4.34 -21.22 7.84
CA LYS A 90 3.91 -20.02 7.12
C LYS A 90 2.41 -19.74 7.20
N GLU A 91 1.60 -20.76 7.49
CA GLU A 91 0.14 -20.66 7.62
C GLU A 91 -0.26 -19.80 8.82
N GLU A 92 0.58 -19.74 9.86
CA GLU A 92 0.38 -18.94 11.06
C GLU A 92 0.85 -17.49 10.91
N TRP A 93 1.64 -17.20 9.88
CA TRP A 93 2.13 -15.86 9.62
C TRP A 93 1.00 -14.91 9.22
N LEU A 94 1.20 -13.62 9.48
CA LEU A 94 0.23 -12.60 9.15
C LEU A 94 -0.07 -12.59 7.64
N LYS A 95 -1.35 -12.46 7.33
CA LYS A 95 -1.83 -12.36 5.96
C LYS A 95 -1.76 -10.90 5.49
N SER A 96 -1.24 -10.68 4.31
CA SER A 96 -1.20 -9.39 3.64
C SER A 96 -1.62 -9.56 2.18
N ASN A 97 -2.23 -8.54 1.59
CA ASN A 97 -2.69 -8.62 0.21
C ASN A 97 -2.49 -7.28 -0.53
N PRO A 98 -1.24 -6.87 -0.75
CA PRO A 98 -0.94 -5.60 -1.42
C PRO A 98 -1.46 -5.56 -2.86
N ASP A 99 -1.32 -6.66 -3.61
CA ASP A 99 -1.77 -6.75 -4.99
C ASP A 99 -3.30 -6.75 -5.08
N GLY A 100 -3.98 -7.49 -4.19
CA GLY A 100 -5.43 -7.45 -4.09
C GLY A 100 -5.97 -6.06 -3.75
N TYR A 101 -5.28 -5.34 -2.85
CA TYR A 101 -5.62 -3.95 -2.55
C TYR A 101 -5.43 -3.03 -3.76
N ALA A 102 -4.33 -3.18 -4.48
CA ALA A 102 -4.05 -2.40 -5.68
C ALA A 102 -5.11 -2.64 -6.78
N LEU A 103 -5.49 -3.90 -7.00
CA LEU A 103 -6.55 -4.27 -7.94
C LEU A 103 -7.91 -3.71 -7.50
N TRP A 104 -8.26 -3.82 -6.22
CA TRP A 104 -9.47 -3.22 -5.68
C TRP A 104 -9.51 -1.71 -5.93
N PHE A 105 -8.43 -1.00 -5.64
CA PHE A 105 -8.34 0.44 -5.84
C PHE A 105 -8.45 0.82 -7.33
N ALA A 106 -7.78 0.08 -8.21
CA ALA A 106 -7.88 0.28 -9.66
C ALA A 106 -9.32 0.11 -10.16
N ASN A 107 -10.03 -0.93 -9.68
CA ASN A 107 -11.44 -1.12 -10.00
C ASN A 107 -12.31 0.05 -9.50
N ARG A 108 -12.03 0.57 -8.30
CA ARG A 108 -12.72 1.78 -7.79
C ARG A 108 -12.47 3.01 -8.65
N CYS A 109 -11.31 3.10 -9.28
CA CYS A 109 -11.01 4.17 -10.24
C CYS A 109 -11.84 4.08 -11.53
N LYS A 110 -12.54 2.97 -11.79
CA LYS A 110 -13.30 2.66 -13.04
C LYS A 110 -12.50 2.94 -14.30
N ALA A 111 -11.21 2.75 -14.23
CA ALA A 111 -10.34 2.91 -15.37
C ALA A 111 -10.23 1.54 -16.07
N ASP A 112 -11.00 1.32 -17.13
CA ASP A 112 -10.86 0.14 -17.98
C ASP A 112 -9.43 -0.07 -18.48
N GLU A 113 -8.69 1.01 -18.64
CA GLU A 113 -7.28 1.01 -19.02
C GLU A 113 -6.36 0.62 -17.86
N SER A 114 -6.66 0.98 -16.61
CA SER A 114 -5.80 0.66 -15.46
C SER A 114 -5.87 -0.81 -15.06
N VAL A 115 -6.95 -1.51 -15.37
CA VAL A 115 -7.03 -2.97 -15.21
C VAL A 115 -6.09 -3.67 -16.20
N LYS A 116 -5.99 -3.18 -17.45
CA LYS A 116 -5.00 -3.65 -18.42
C LYS A 116 -3.57 -3.39 -17.97
N LEU A 117 -3.29 -2.18 -17.45
CA LEU A 117 -1.99 -1.78 -16.91
C LEU A 117 -1.53 -2.66 -15.74
N MET A 118 -2.45 -3.11 -14.88
CA MET A 118 -2.11 -4.04 -13.79
C MET A 118 -1.93 -5.48 -14.25
N ALA A 119 -2.64 -5.91 -15.30
CA ALA A 119 -2.37 -7.18 -15.96
C ALA A 119 -0.95 -7.23 -16.54
N GLU A 120 -0.46 -6.10 -17.00
CA GLU A 120 0.89 -5.93 -17.53
C GLU A 120 1.94 -5.68 -16.42
N ALA A 121 1.54 -5.47 -15.16
CA ALA A 121 2.45 -5.23 -14.02
C ALA A 121 3.28 -6.47 -13.59
N ILE A 122 3.06 -7.63 -14.20
CA ILE A 122 4.04 -8.74 -14.20
C ILE A 122 5.18 -8.44 -15.21
N VAL A 123 5.08 -7.38 -16.00
CA VAL A 123 6.02 -6.89 -17.00
C VAL A 123 6.72 -5.61 -16.47
N PRO A 124 7.94 -5.28 -16.91
CA PRO A 124 8.74 -4.16 -16.38
C PRO A 124 7.96 -2.86 -16.21
N ILE A 125 8.22 -2.17 -15.09
CA ILE A 125 7.59 -0.89 -14.70
C ILE A 125 7.34 -0.01 -15.92
N GLU A 126 6.06 0.20 -16.25
CA GLU A 126 5.67 1.09 -17.33
C GLU A 126 6.08 2.55 -17.04
N LYS A 127 6.28 3.30 -18.12
CA LYS A 127 6.54 4.73 -18.02
C LYS A 127 5.39 5.41 -17.27
N TYR A 128 5.75 6.29 -16.32
CA TYR A 128 4.82 7.10 -15.55
C TYR A 128 3.70 7.70 -16.43
N ASN A 129 2.46 7.26 -16.21
CA ASN A 129 1.32 7.85 -16.88
C ASN A 129 0.96 9.18 -16.22
N LYS A 130 1.00 10.27 -17.00
CA LYS A 130 0.63 11.61 -16.53
C LYS A 130 -0.87 11.77 -16.29
N ASP A 131 -1.70 10.95 -16.94
CA ASP A 131 -3.15 11.05 -16.90
C ASP A 131 -3.72 10.25 -15.71
N LYS A 132 -3.86 10.93 -14.59
CA LYS A 132 -4.44 10.35 -13.38
C LYS A 132 -5.96 10.41 -13.44
N THR A 133 -6.61 9.33 -12.98
CA THR A 133 -8.06 9.30 -12.80
C THR A 133 -8.53 10.31 -11.75
N VAL A 134 -9.81 10.65 -11.77
CA VAL A 134 -10.41 11.58 -10.81
C VAL A 134 -10.15 11.11 -9.38
N LEU A 135 -10.41 9.83 -9.07
CA LEU A 135 -10.16 9.29 -7.73
C LEU A 135 -8.69 9.37 -7.31
N GLN A 136 -7.75 9.08 -8.21
CA GLN A 136 -6.32 9.21 -7.92
C GLN A 136 -5.94 10.65 -7.56
N ARG A 137 -6.51 11.65 -8.27
CA ARG A 137 -6.29 13.08 -7.95
C ARG A 137 -6.89 13.46 -6.60
N ILE A 138 -8.11 13.01 -6.31
CA ILE A 138 -8.77 13.23 -5.02
C ILE A 138 -7.91 12.69 -3.87
N VAL A 139 -7.45 11.44 -3.98
CA VAL A 139 -6.57 10.83 -2.96
C VAL A 139 -5.29 11.61 -2.77
N GLN A 140 -4.69 12.16 -3.84
CA GLN A 140 -3.50 13.01 -3.73
C GLN A 140 -3.77 14.32 -2.99
N ILE A 141 -4.91 14.97 -3.29
CA ILE A 141 -5.33 16.21 -2.61
C ILE A 141 -5.52 15.93 -1.12
N LEU A 142 -6.28 14.90 -0.76
CA LEU A 142 -6.54 14.53 0.63
C LEU A 142 -5.26 14.18 1.39
N LYS A 143 -4.34 13.41 0.78
CA LYS A 143 -3.03 13.11 1.39
C LYS A 143 -2.21 14.38 1.60
N ARG A 144 -2.20 15.29 0.63
CA ARG A 144 -1.48 16.57 0.76
C ARG A 144 -2.10 17.44 1.85
N HIS A 145 -3.43 17.51 1.91
CA HIS A 145 -4.14 18.22 2.97
C HIS A 145 -3.77 17.66 4.35
N ARG A 146 -3.84 16.33 4.54
CA ARG A 146 -3.39 15.66 5.76
C ARG A 146 -1.95 16.04 6.12
N ASP A 147 -1.03 15.99 5.16
CA ASP A 147 0.39 16.28 5.39
C ASP A 147 0.62 17.73 5.85
N MET A 148 -0.22 18.65 5.38
CA MET A 148 -0.18 20.04 5.83
C MET A 148 -0.84 20.23 7.20
N MET A 149 -1.96 19.57 7.44
CA MET A 149 -2.72 19.63 8.69
C MET A 149 -1.91 19.08 9.86
N PHE A 150 -1.24 17.94 9.67
CA PHE A 150 -0.42 17.27 10.68
C PHE A 150 1.07 17.58 10.56
N ARG A 151 1.43 18.77 10.04
CA ARG A 151 2.84 19.13 9.81
C ARG A 151 3.66 19.19 11.11
N TYR A 152 3.03 19.60 12.20
CA TYR A 152 3.66 19.81 13.51
C TYR A 152 3.23 18.76 14.56
N ASP A 153 2.27 17.92 14.22
CA ASP A 153 1.77 16.83 15.03
C ASP A 153 1.71 15.56 14.17
N THR A 154 2.72 14.73 14.33
CA THR A 154 2.84 13.50 13.51
C THR A 154 2.24 12.28 14.20
N ASP A 155 1.97 12.33 15.49
CA ASP A 155 1.56 11.17 16.28
C ASP A 155 0.10 10.78 15.95
N ASP A 156 -0.78 11.77 15.79
CA ASP A 156 -2.18 11.58 15.41
C ASP A 156 -2.42 11.56 13.89
N LYS A 157 -1.36 11.64 13.10
CA LYS A 157 -1.45 11.67 11.64
C LYS A 157 -1.95 10.34 11.08
N PRO A 158 -3.14 10.30 10.44
CA PRO A 158 -3.66 9.07 9.87
C PRO A 158 -2.76 8.55 8.74
N ILE A 159 -2.54 7.23 8.72
CA ILE A 159 -1.72 6.59 7.70
C ILE A 159 -2.39 6.67 6.32
N SER A 160 -1.57 6.67 5.27
CA SER A 160 -2.02 6.91 3.88
C SER A 160 -3.07 5.92 3.39
N ILE A 161 -3.04 4.67 3.86
CA ILE A 161 -3.99 3.65 3.43
C ILE A 161 -5.41 3.94 3.93
N ILE A 162 -5.56 4.51 5.13
CA ILE A 162 -6.86 4.93 5.67
C ILE A 162 -7.50 5.96 4.74
N ILE A 163 -6.77 7.04 4.43
CA ILE A 163 -7.25 8.09 3.53
C ILE A 163 -7.64 7.51 2.16
N THR A 164 -6.79 6.66 1.58
CA THR A 164 -7.04 6.04 0.28
C THR A 164 -8.29 5.16 0.31
N THR A 165 -8.44 4.35 1.37
CA THR A 165 -9.57 3.42 1.51
C THR A 165 -10.89 4.16 1.69
N LEU A 166 -10.93 5.14 2.58
CA LEU A 166 -12.16 5.92 2.83
C LEU A 166 -12.58 6.71 1.59
N ALA A 167 -11.64 7.37 0.91
CA ALA A 167 -11.91 8.07 -0.33
C ALA A 167 -12.43 7.13 -1.42
N ALA A 168 -11.81 5.98 -1.60
CA ALA A 168 -12.24 5.02 -2.60
C ALA A 168 -13.60 4.39 -2.29
N ARG A 169 -13.97 4.21 -1.02
CA ARG A 169 -15.30 3.74 -0.63
C ARG A 169 -16.40 4.77 -0.88
N ALA A 170 -16.10 6.05 -0.62
CA ALA A 170 -17.04 7.14 -0.80
C ALA A 170 -17.22 7.57 -2.27
N TYR A 171 -16.22 7.33 -3.12
CA TYR A 171 -16.24 7.72 -4.52
C TYR A 171 -17.26 6.92 -5.35
N ASN A 172 -18.13 7.61 -6.11
CA ASN A 172 -19.21 7.01 -6.91
C ASN A 172 -18.92 6.99 -8.43
N GLY A 173 -17.69 7.36 -8.83
CA GLY A 173 -17.30 7.36 -10.23
C GLY A 173 -17.60 8.70 -10.95
N GLU A 174 -17.57 9.80 -10.21
CA GLU A 174 -17.74 11.15 -10.75
C GLU A 174 -16.67 11.43 -11.81
N LYS A 175 -17.09 12.11 -12.89
CA LYS A 175 -16.20 12.50 -13.99
C LYS A 175 -15.50 13.83 -13.73
N ASN A 176 -16.08 14.66 -12.88
CA ASN A 176 -15.55 15.97 -12.50
C ASN A 176 -14.79 15.86 -11.17
N LEU A 177 -13.60 16.48 -11.11
CA LEU A 177 -12.74 16.43 -9.92
C LEU A 177 -13.38 17.11 -8.71
N LEU A 178 -14.04 18.26 -8.90
CA LEU A 178 -14.64 19.01 -7.82
C LEU A 178 -15.85 18.28 -7.24
N GLU A 179 -16.72 17.79 -8.10
CA GLU A 179 -17.89 16.99 -7.69
C GLU A 179 -17.47 15.75 -6.91
N GLY A 180 -16.49 15.01 -7.43
CA GLY A 180 -15.97 13.83 -6.74
C GLY A 180 -15.29 14.16 -5.41
N LEU A 181 -14.56 15.27 -5.32
CA LEU A 181 -13.93 15.71 -4.07
C LEU A 181 -14.99 16.07 -3.00
N VAL A 182 -16.02 16.83 -3.37
CA VAL A 182 -17.12 17.19 -2.47
C VAL A 182 -17.83 15.93 -1.99
N ASN A 183 -18.25 15.05 -2.92
CA ASN A 183 -18.90 13.79 -2.54
C ASN A 183 -18.05 12.94 -1.60
N VAL A 184 -16.75 12.83 -1.87
CA VAL A 184 -15.83 12.05 -1.02
C VAL A 184 -15.74 12.66 0.37
N ILE A 185 -15.58 13.98 0.50
CA ILE A 185 -15.47 14.65 1.81
C ILE A 185 -16.74 14.46 2.63
N GLU A 186 -17.91 14.59 2.02
CA GLU A 186 -19.22 14.48 2.71
C GLU A 186 -19.58 13.04 3.14
N ASN A 187 -18.96 12.03 2.50
CA ASN A 187 -19.39 10.65 2.70
C ASN A 187 -18.30 9.71 3.24
N MET A 188 -17.03 10.12 3.26
CA MET A 188 -15.94 9.21 3.68
C MET A 188 -16.06 8.80 5.16
N GLU A 189 -16.57 9.65 6.03
CA GLU A 189 -16.76 9.34 7.44
C GLU A 189 -17.77 8.22 7.67
N LYS A 190 -18.78 8.06 6.80
CA LYS A 190 -19.80 7.01 6.89
C LYS A 190 -19.22 5.60 6.78
N SER A 191 -18.00 5.48 6.27
CA SER A 191 -17.27 4.22 6.17
C SER A 191 -16.47 3.88 7.43
N ILE A 192 -16.46 4.76 8.43
CA ILE A 192 -15.80 4.54 9.71
C ILE A 192 -16.76 3.78 10.62
N ILE A 193 -16.45 2.52 10.89
CA ILE A 193 -17.25 1.70 11.82
C ILE A 193 -16.65 1.91 13.22
N LYS A 194 -17.45 2.47 14.14
CA LYS A 194 -17.09 2.50 15.54
C LYS A 194 -17.30 1.11 16.12
N ASN A 195 -16.25 0.50 16.62
CA ASN A 195 -16.36 -0.72 17.41
C ASN A 195 -16.67 -0.33 18.86
N ASP A 196 -17.39 -1.22 19.60
CA ASP A 196 -17.77 -1.01 21.02
C ASP A 196 -16.57 -0.89 21.98
N LYS A 197 -15.38 -0.90 21.47
CA LYS A 197 -14.12 -0.76 22.25
C LYS A 197 -13.47 0.63 22.14
N GLY A 198 -14.15 1.61 21.58
CA GLY A 198 -13.68 3.00 21.46
C GLY A 198 -13.10 3.33 20.10
#